data_46ab6cc2ff30172806268c5f74f2de0b
#
_entry.id   46ab6cc2ff30172806268c5f74f2de0b
#
_cell.length_a   1.000
_cell.length_b   1.000
_cell.length_c   1.000
_cell.angle_alpha   90.00
_cell.angle_beta   90.00
_cell.angle_gamma   90.00
#
_symmetry.space_group_name_H-M   'P 1'
#
loop_
_entity.id
_entity.type
_entity.pdbx_description
1 polymer ?
#
loop_
_entity_poly.entity_id
_entity_poly.type
_entity_poly.pdbx_seq_one_letter_code
_entity_poly.pdbx_strand_id
1 'polypeptide(L)'
;LFLNTRMKKVDVVLGLQWGDEGKGKVVDVLTPAYRVIARFQGGPNAGHSLHFEGKKYVLHTIPSGIFRDGSVNVIGNGVVIDPVILSEEIAGLEADGIDVQGKLLISKKAHLILPTHRAIDAASEAAKGKTKIGSTLKGIGPTYMDKTGRNGLRIGDIVSPEFGERYGRLKEKHL
;
A
#
# COMPACT_ATOMS: atom_id res chain seq x y z
N LEU A 1 -37.50 21.81 11.25
CA LEU A 1 -36.38 21.52 10.31
C LEU A 1 -35.70 20.25 10.74
N PHE A 2 -36.11 19.08 10.21
CA PHE A 2 -35.41 17.83 10.46
C PHE A 2 -34.16 17.82 9.58
N LEU A 3 -33.00 18.10 10.16
CA LEU A 3 -31.71 17.84 9.57
C LEU A 3 -31.59 16.30 9.42
N ASN A 4 -31.83 15.81 8.21
CA ASN A 4 -31.56 14.43 7.83
C ASN A 4 -30.02 14.26 7.75
N THR A 5 -29.38 14.16 8.91
CA THR A 5 -27.99 13.75 9.03
C THR A 5 -27.93 12.27 8.69
N ARG A 6 -27.87 11.95 7.39
CA ARG A 6 -27.42 10.62 6.95
C ARG A 6 -26.06 10.40 7.60
N MET A 7 -26.04 9.57 8.63
CA MET A 7 -24.78 9.13 9.23
C MET A 7 -23.94 8.56 8.11
N LYS A 8 -22.77 9.16 7.88
CA LYS A 8 -21.82 8.66 6.90
C LYS A 8 -21.35 7.29 7.39
N LYS A 9 -21.74 6.24 6.70
CA LYS A 9 -21.40 4.87 7.06
C LYS A 9 -19.97 4.58 6.62
N VAL A 10 -19.18 4.00 7.50
CA VAL A 10 -17.85 3.46 7.20
C VAL A 10 -17.92 1.96 7.45
N ASP A 11 -17.67 1.18 6.41
CA ASP A 11 -17.56 -0.27 6.52
C ASP A 11 -16.08 -0.65 6.43
N VAL A 12 -15.65 -1.64 7.23
CA VAL A 12 -14.27 -2.10 7.28
C VAL A 12 -14.22 -3.57 6.91
N VAL A 13 -13.42 -3.91 5.90
CA VAL A 13 -13.16 -5.29 5.48
C VAL A 13 -11.83 -5.75 6.09
N LEU A 14 -11.90 -6.75 6.95
CA LEU A 14 -10.73 -7.37 7.61
C LEU A 14 -10.58 -8.82 7.18
N GLY A 15 -9.33 -9.27 7.02
CA GLY A 15 -8.99 -10.67 6.95
C GLY A 15 -8.57 -11.16 8.34
N LEU A 16 -9.06 -12.32 8.75
CA LEU A 16 -8.82 -12.88 10.08
C LEU A 16 -7.93 -14.12 10.05
N GLN A 17 -7.30 -14.43 8.92
CA GLN A 17 -6.44 -15.61 8.75
C GLN A 17 -5.11 -15.26 8.07
N TRP A 18 -4.77 -15.96 6.99
CA TRP A 18 -3.41 -15.98 6.41
C TRP A 18 -3.11 -14.87 5.41
N GLY A 19 -4.08 -14.03 5.05
CA GLY A 19 -3.88 -12.88 4.15
C GLY A 19 -4.28 -13.14 2.70
N ASP A 20 -4.66 -14.36 2.34
CA ASP A 20 -5.09 -14.80 1.01
C ASP A 20 -6.61 -15.02 0.88
N GLU A 21 -7.39 -14.49 1.81
CA GLU A 21 -8.85 -14.66 1.90
C GLU A 21 -9.63 -14.03 0.75
N GLY A 22 -8.95 -13.32 -0.16
CA GLY A 22 -9.60 -12.68 -1.29
C GLY A 22 -10.26 -11.33 -0.99
N LYS A 23 -9.78 -10.62 0.05
CA LYS A 23 -10.29 -9.27 0.43
C LYS A 23 -10.42 -8.31 -0.75
N GLY A 24 -9.46 -8.30 -1.69
CA GLY A 24 -9.51 -7.44 -2.87
C GLY A 24 -10.76 -7.67 -3.74
N LYS A 25 -11.19 -8.93 -3.91
CA LYS A 25 -12.41 -9.27 -4.65
C LYS A 25 -13.67 -8.82 -3.90
N VAL A 26 -13.69 -9.01 -2.57
CA VAL A 26 -14.81 -8.53 -1.73
C VAL A 26 -14.94 -7.01 -1.81
N VAL A 27 -13.83 -6.30 -1.71
CA VAL A 27 -13.80 -4.84 -1.84
C VAL A 27 -14.29 -4.42 -3.22
N ASP A 28 -13.86 -5.08 -4.30
CA ASP A 28 -14.31 -4.77 -5.65
C ASP A 28 -15.84 -4.92 -5.81
N VAL A 29 -16.42 -6.00 -5.28
CA VAL A 29 -17.87 -6.21 -5.26
C VAL A 29 -18.61 -5.12 -4.48
N LEU A 30 -18.05 -4.66 -3.36
CA LEU A 30 -18.66 -3.63 -2.52
C LEU A 30 -18.48 -2.20 -3.05
N THR A 31 -17.44 -1.96 -3.85
CA THR A 31 -17.06 -0.63 -4.36
C THR A 31 -18.21 0.19 -4.95
N PRO A 32 -19.19 -0.38 -5.71
CA PRO A 32 -20.30 0.40 -6.26
C PRO A 32 -21.16 1.13 -5.21
N ALA A 33 -21.16 0.64 -3.98
CA ALA A 33 -21.93 1.24 -2.88
C ALA A 33 -21.17 2.36 -2.14
N TYR A 34 -19.88 2.58 -2.47
CA TYR A 34 -19.01 3.50 -1.75
C TYR A 34 -18.37 4.52 -2.68
N ARG A 35 -18.30 5.74 -2.21
CA ARG A 35 -17.64 6.84 -2.90
C ARG A 35 -16.13 6.89 -2.63
N VAL A 36 -15.69 6.40 -1.46
CA VAL A 36 -14.29 6.40 -1.04
C VAL A 36 -13.88 4.99 -0.70
N ILE A 37 -12.83 4.52 -1.34
CA ILE A 37 -12.22 3.22 -1.09
C ILE A 37 -10.82 3.44 -0.51
N ALA A 38 -10.61 3.02 0.73
CA ALA A 38 -9.36 3.27 1.43
C ALA A 38 -8.64 1.97 1.82
N ARG A 39 -7.36 1.88 1.45
CA ARG A 39 -6.46 0.91 2.02
C ARG A 39 -5.77 1.52 3.23
N PHE A 40 -5.97 0.96 4.41
CA PHE A 40 -5.51 1.58 5.65
C PHE A 40 -4.23 0.98 6.21
N GLN A 41 -3.83 -0.24 5.80
CA GLN A 41 -2.60 -0.91 6.24
C GLN A 41 -2.10 -1.94 5.22
N GLY A 42 -0.95 -2.57 5.53
CA GLY A 42 -0.28 -3.54 4.67
C GLY A 42 0.71 -2.88 3.72
N GLY A 43 1.16 -3.64 2.73
CA GLY A 43 2.13 -3.20 1.73
C GLY A 43 2.00 -4.03 0.46
N PRO A 44 2.95 -3.93 -0.48
CA PRO A 44 2.90 -4.62 -1.77
C PRO A 44 3.35 -6.09 -1.70
N ASN A 45 3.19 -6.75 -0.54
CA ASN A 45 3.63 -8.14 -0.32
C ASN A 45 2.82 -9.16 -1.11
N ALA A 46 1.55 -8.87 -1.39
CA ALA A 46 0.69 -9.73 -2.20
C ALA A 46 0.01 -8.89 -3.28
N GLY A 47 -0.25 -9.50 -4.44
CA GLY A 47 -1.11 -8.93 -5.48
C GLY A 47 -2.51 -9.53 -5.40
N HIS A 48 -3.51 -8.73 -5.78
CA HIS A 48 -4.86 -9.22 -6.00
C HIS A 48 -5.25 -9.01 -7.46
N SER A 49 -5.75 -10.10 -8.08
CA SER A 49 -6.17 -10.06 -9.48
C SER A 49 -7.61 -9.62 -9.59
N LEU A 50 -7.86 -8.68 -10.46
CA LEU A 50 -9.17 -8.19 -10.85
C LEU A 50 -9.36 -8.36 -12.36
N HIS A 51 -10.60 -8.52 -12.80
CA HIS A 51 -10.97 -8.50 -14.20
C HIS A 51 -11.83 -7.28 -14.46
N PHE A 52 -11.38 -6.43 -15.37
CA PHE A 52 -12.09 -5.22 -15.76
C PHE A 52 -12.03 -5.08 -17.30
N GLU A 53 -13.18 -4.92 -17.95
CA GLU A 53 -13.31 -4.79 -19.41
C GLU A 53 -12.57 -5.88 -20.21
N GLY A 54 -12.65 -7.13 -19.73
CA GLY A 54 -12.02 -8.28 -20.36
C GLY A 54 -10.50 -8.41 -20.14
N LYS A 55 -9.86 -7.45 -19.47
CA LYS A 55 -8.45 -7.50 -19.09
C LYS A 55 -8.28 -7.94 -17.63
N LYS A 56 -7.15 -8.60 -17.37
CA LYS A 56 -6.74 -8.99 -16.03
C LYS A 56 -5.70 -7.99 -15.51
N TYR A 57 -5.99 -7.40 -14.37
CA TYR A 57 -5.08 -6.50 -13.63
C TYR A 57 -4.60 -7.16 -12.33
N VAL A 58 -3.37 -6.88 -11.95
CA VAL A 58 -2.83 -7.29 -10.65
C VAL A 58 -2.46 -6.03 -9.87
N LEU A 59 -3.26 -5.71 -8.86
CA LEU A 59 -3.00 -4.57 -7.99
C LEU A 59 -2.25 -5.02 -6.75
N HIS A 60 -1.24 -4.27 -6.36
CA HIS A 60 -0.43 -4.51 -5.16
C HIS A 60 -0.73 -3.54 -4.03
N THR A 61 -0.81 -2.25 -4.35
CA THR A 61 -0.96 -1.18 -3.37
C THR A 61 -2.22 -0.35 -3.60
N ILE A 62 -2.58 -0.13 -4.84
CA ILE A 62 -3.73 0.69 -5.24
C ILE A 62 -5.05 -0.03 -4.87
N PRO A 63 -6.03 0.67 -4.28
CA PRO A 63 -7.35 0.11 -4.01
C PRO A 63 -8.10 -0.27 -5.29
N SER A 64 -8.89 -1.35 -5.25
CA SER A 64 -9.65 -1.85 -6.41
C SER A 64 -10.73 -0.91 -6.95
N GLY A 65 -11.10 0.12 -6.21
CA GLY A 65 -12.00 1.16 -6.70
C GLY A 65 -11.45 2.00 -7.85
N ILE A 66 -10.15 1.91 -8.16
CA ILE A 66 -9.50 2.72 -9.21
C ILE A 66 -10.16 2.57 -10.59
N PHE A 67 -10.75 1.41 -10.87
CA PHE A 67 -11.43 1.13 -12.14
C PHE A 67 -12.80 1.79 -12.26
N ARG A 68 -13.33 2.39 -11.19
CA ARG A 68 -14.69 2.93 -11.18
C ARG A 68 -14.70 4.45 -11.25
N ASP A 69 -15.60 4.97 -12.09
CA ASP A 69 -15.80 6.40 -12.19
C ASP A 69 -16.45 6.98 -10.94
N GLY A 70 -16.08 8.20 -10.61
CA GLY A 70 -16.59 8.91 -9.44
C GLY A 70 -16.11 8.38 -8.09
N SER A 71 -15.23 7.34 -8.06
CA SER A 71 -14.63 6.86 -6.83
C SER A 71 -13.37 7.66 -6.48
N VAL A 72 -13.11 7.80 -5.17
CA VAL A 72 -11.85 8.30 -4.62
C VAL A 72 -11.13 7.15 -3.94
N ASN A 73 -9.91 6.88 -4.35
CA ASN A 73 -9.09 5.80 -3.82
C ASN A 73 -8.01 6.37 -2.92
N VAL A 74 -7.86 5.84 -1.71
CA VAL A 74 -6.96 6.39 -0.70
C VAL A 74 -5.96 5.32 -0.25
N ILE A 75 -4.68 5.64 -0.34
CA ILE A 75 -3.61 4.91 0.34
C ILE A 75 -3.34 5.63 1.66
N GLY A 76 -3.75 5.02 2.76
CA GLY A 76 -3.70 5.60 4.10
C GLY A 76 -2.31 5.55 4.73
N ASN A 77 -2.16 6.25 5.84
CA ASN A 77 -0.89 6.37 6.57
C ASN A 77 -0.41 5.08 7.23
N GLY A 78 -1.28 4.08 7.37
CA GLY A 78 -0.91 2.75 7.88
C GLY A 78 -0.22 1.87 6.83
N VAL A 79 -0.34 2.20 5.55
CA VAL A 79 0.28 1.45 4.46
C VAL A 79 1.78 1.73 4.43
N VAL A 80 2.57 0.71 4.05
CA VAL A 80 3.98 0.85 3.68
C VAL A 80 4.11 0.71 2.17
N ILE A 81 4.82 1.64 1.54
CA ILE A 81 4.82 1.85 0.11
C ILE A 81 6.21 1.59 -0.47
N ASP A 82 6.29 0.68 -1.42
CA ASP A 82 7.44 0.59 -2.30
C ASP A 82 7.23 1.56 -3.47
N PRO A 83 8.05 2.61 -3.59
CA PRO A 83 7.84 3.64 -4.60
C PRO A 83 8.02 3.11 -6.02
N VAL A 84 8.88 2.13 -6.24
CA VAL A 84 9.10 1.52 -7.56
C VAL A 84 7.88 0.73 -7.98
N ILE A 85 7.42 -0.20 -7.11
CA ILE A 85 6.22 -1.01 -7.39
C ILE A 85 4.99 -0.13 -7.61
N LEU A 86 4.82 0.92 -6.79
CA LEU A 86 3.69 1.82 -6.95
C LEU A 86 3.76 2.61 -8.26
N SER A 87 4.95 3.08 -8.66
CA SER A 87 5.14 3.79 -9.93
C SER A 87 4.84 2.90 -11.13
N GLU A 88 5.30 1.65 -11.10
CA GLU A 88 5.01 0.66 -12.15
C GLU A 88 3.50 0.34 -12.22
N GLU A 89 2.84 0.21 -11.07
CA GLU A 89 1.40 -0.04 -10.97
C GLU A 89 0.60 1.13 -11.55
N ILE A 90 0.97 2.38 -11.24
CA ILE A 90 0.36 3.59 -11.80
C ILE A 90 0.57 3.63 -13.33
N ALA A 91 1.81 3.48 -13.79
CA ALA A 91 2.13 3.53 -15.21
C ALA A 91 1.37 2.47 -16.03
N GLY A 92 1.22 1.26 -15.49
CA GLY A 92 0.46 0.18 -16.13
C GLY A 92 -1.02 0.52 -16.26
N LEU A 93 -1.64 1.13 -15.25
CA LEU A 93 -3.03 1.55 -15.28
C LEU A 93 -3.25 2.73 -16.26
N GLU A 94 -2.36 3.72 -16.25
CA GLU A 94 -2.43 4.89 -17.14
C GLU A 94 -2.23 4.49 -18.61
N ALA A 95 -1.35 3.52 -18.90
CA ALA A 95 -1.17 2.96 -20.24
C ALA A 95 -2.44 2.30 -20.81
N ASP A 96 -3.31 1.81 -19.93
CA ASP A 96 -4.62 1.25 -20.28
C ASP A 96 -5.74 2.31 -20.24
N GLY A 97 -5.41 3.59 -20.11
CA GLY A 97 -6.36 4.70 -20.15
C GLY A 97 -7.12 4.97 -18.85
N ILE A 98 -6.68 4.38 -17.73
CA ILE A 98 -7.30 4.60 -16.43
C ILE A 98 -6.74 5.89 -15.81
N ASP A 99 -7.61 6.85 -15.51
CA ASP A 99 -7.23 8.08 -14.81
C ASP A 99 -6.87 7.77 -13.35
N VAL A 100 -5.57 7.59 -13.09
CA VAL A 100 -5.07 7.35 -11.73
C VAL A 100 -4.89 8.66 -10.98
N GLN A 101 -4.40 9.71 -11.62
CA GLN A 101 -4.10 10.99 -10.97
C GLN A 101 -5.35 11.68 -10.40
N GLY A 102 -6.46 11.61 -11.14
CA GLY A 102 -7.73 12.19 -10.69
C GLY A 102 -8.44 11.39 -9.59
N LYS A 103 -8.08 10.12 -9.40
CA LYS A 103 -8.80 9.18 -8.52
C LYS A 103 -7.99 8.69 -7.31
N LEU A 104 -6.65 8.82 -7.30
CA LEU A 104 -5.79 8.27 -6.26
C LEU A 104 -5.22 9.37 -5.34
N LEU A 105 -5.44 9.21 -4.04
CA LEU A 105 -4.85 10.02 -3.00
C LEU A 105 -3.90 9.18 -2.15
N ILE A 106 -2.69 9.70 -1.93
CA ILE A 106 -1.67 9.02 -1.13
C ILE A 106 -1.36 9.85 0.10
N SER A 107 -1.44 9.24 1.27
CA SER A 107 -1.08 9.91 2.52
C SER A 107 0.40 10.27 2.55
N LYS A 108 0.72 11.54 2.76
CA LYS A 108 2.10 11.99 3.00
C LYS A 108 2.75 11.32 4.22
N LYS A 109 1.95 10.72 5.13
CA LYS A 109 2.42 10.01 6.33
C LYS A 109 2.62 8.51 6.10
N ALA A 110 2.33 7.96 4.93
CA ALA A 110 2.65 6.57 4.61
C ALA A 110 4.17 6.39 4.53
N HIS A 111 4.69 5.25 5.03
CA HIS A 111 6.13 5.01 5.10
C HIS A 111 6.65 4.36 3.82
N LEU A 112 7.90 4.71 3.50
CA LEU A 112 8.62 4.18 2.35
C LEU A 112 9.30 2.85 2.70
N ILE A 113 9.13 1.86 1.85
CA ILE A 113 9.97 0.68 1.82
C ILE A 113 11.24 1.05 1.06
N LEU A 114 12.38 0.94 1.72
CA LEU A 114 13.69 1.26 1.15
C LEU A 114 14.41 -0.02 0.73
N PRO A 115 15.40 0.05 -0.17
CA PRO A 115 16.22 -1.11 -0.53
C PRO A 115 16.88 -1.79 0.68
N THR A 116 17.27 -1.02 1.69
CA THR A 116 17.84 -1.53 2.94
C THR A 116 16.84 -2.35 3.76
N HIS A 117 15.56 -2.00 3.76
CA HIS A 117 14.52 -2.84 4.39
C HIS A 117 14.41 -4.21 3.73
N ARG A 118 14.53 -4.28 2.40
CA ARG A 118 14.54 -5.58 1.68
C ARG A 118 15.79 -6.40 2.02
N ALA A 119 16.95 -5.75 2.16
CA ALA A 119 18.19 -6.40 2.56
C ALA A 119 18.09 -6.98 3.98
N ILE A 120 17.55 -6.20 4.94
CA ILE A 120 17.31 -6.66 6.32
C ILE A 120 16.33 -7.84 6.34
N ASP A 121 15.24 -7.77 5.58
CA ASP A 121 14.23 -8.85 5.49
C ASP A 121 14.87 -10.14 4.98
N ALA A 122 15.67 -10.05 3.91
CA ALA A 122 16.39 -11.18 3.34
C ALA A 122 17.42 -11.77 4.32
N ALA A 123 18.23 -10.92 4.98
CA ALA A 123 19.23 -11.36 5.94
C ALA A 123 18.58 -12.02 7.17
N SER A 124 17.51 -11.41 7.69
CA SER A 124 16.73 -11.94 8.82
C SER A 124 16.12 -13.30 8.51
N GLU A 125 15.55 -13.45 7.31
CA GLU A 125 14.95 -14.72 6.89
C GLU A 125 16.03 -15.79 6.66
N ALA A 126 17.19 -15.43 6.10
CA ALA A 126 18.31 -16.34 5.93
C ALA A 126 18.85 -16.82 7.27
N ALA A 127 18.98 -15.94 8.26
CA ALA A 127 19.50 -16.26 9.60
C ALA A 127 18.62 -17.27 10.37
N LYS A 128 17.32 -17.37 10.06
CA LYS A 128 16.39 -18.32 10.69
C LYS A 128 16.65 -19.79 10.30
N GLY A 129 17.39 -20.06 9.26
CA GLY A 129 17.71 -21.42 8.83
C GLY A 129 16.46 -22.29 8.63
N LYS A 130 16.31 -23.33 9.45
CA LYS A 130 15.16 -24.27 9.38
C LYS A 130 13.84 -23.67 9.90
N THR A 131 13.87 -22.56 10.61
CA THR A 131 12.68 -21.88 11.19
C THR A 131 12.20 -20.71 10.34
N LYS A 132 12.52 -20.73 9.03
CA LYS A 132 12.05 -19.72 8.09
C LYS A 132 10.52 -19.58 8.11
N ILE A 133 10.04 -18.36 8.12
CA ILE A 133 8.58 -18.05 8.10
C ILE A 133 8.06 -18.04 6.65
N GLY A 134 8.92 -17.91 5.66
CA GLY A 134 8.53 -17.74 4.25
C GLY A 134 8.18 -16.28 3.93
N SER A 135 8.95 -15.32 4.44
CA SER A 135 8.80 -13.90 4.10
C SER A 135 8.82 -13.69 2.58
N THR A 136 8.02 -12.73 2.12
CA THR A 136 8.02 -12.32 0.70
C THR A 136 9.28 -11.52 0.31
N LEU A 137 10.18 -11.26 1.24
CA LEU A 137 11.43 -10.53 1.08
C LEU A 137 11.25 -9.10 0.52
N LYS A 138 10.07 -8.53 0.73
CA LYS A 138 9.72 -7.18 0.26
C LYS A 138 9.95 -6.09 1.30
N GLY A 139 10.57 -6.42 2.44
CA GLY A 139 10.93 -5.45 3.46
C GLY A 139 9.76 -4.91 4.29
N ILE A 140 8.60 -5.57 4.27
CA ILE A 140 7.39 -5.10 4.96
C ILE A 140 7.61 -5.02 6.47
N GLY A 141 8.11 -6.11 7.08
CA GLY A 141 8.38 -6.19 8.53
C GLY A 141 9.36 -5.11 8.99
N PRO A 142 10.58 -5.04 8.42
CA PRO A 142 11.56 -4.01 8.75
C PRO A 142 11.03 -2.58 8.60
N THR A 143 10.22 -2.29 7.55
CA THR A 143 9.61 -0.98 7.39
C THR A 143 8.61 -0.65 8.52
N TYR A 144 7.82 -1.63 8.97
CA TYR A 144 6.94 -1.43 10.13
C TYR A 144 7.72 -1.28 11.44
N MET A 145 8.86 -1.94 11.59
CA MET A 145 9.76 -1.72 12.75
C MET A 145 10.23 -0.28 12.78
N ASP A 146 10.71 0.27 11.67
CA ASP A 146 11.14 1.66 11.60
C ASP A 146 9.98 2.65 11.76
N LYS A 147 8.81 2.33 11.22
CA LYS A 147 7.59 3.13 11.43
C LYS A 147 7.27 3.25 12.91
N THR A 148 7.26 2.14 13.62
CA THR A 148 6.95 2.08 15.06
C THR A 148 8.08 2.70 15.88
N GLY A 149 9.33 2.45 15.49
CA GLY A 149 10.53 3.04 16.09
C GLY A 149 10.76 4.51 15.77
N ARG A 150 9.89 5.14 14.94
CA ARG A 150 9.96 6.56 14.53
C ARG A 150 11.23 6.92 13.76
N ASN A 151 11.83 5.97 13.06
CA ASN A 151 13.04 6.16 12.26
C ASN A 151 12.75 6.23 10.76
N GLY A 152 11.62 5.66 10.31
CA GLY A 152 11.30 5.49 8.90
C GLY A 152 11.06 6.80 8.15
N LEU A 153 11.34 6.77 6.86
CA LEU A 153 11.02 7.83 5.91
C LEU A 153 9.59 7.68 5.39
N ARG A 154 8.96 8.81 5.09
CA ARG A 154 7.57 8.89 4.64
C ARG A 154 7.49 9.42 3.22
N ILE A 155 6.37 9.20 2.55
CA ILE A 155 6.10 9.78 1.22
C ILE A 155 6.29 11.29 1.21
N GLY A 156 5.81 11.99 2.24
CA GLY A 156 5.97 13.44 2.32
C GLY A 156 7.41 13.93 2.51
N ASP A 157 8.31 13.05 2.91
CA ASP A 157 9.73 13.41 3.07
C ASP A 157 10.47 13.49 1.73
N ILE A 158 9.97 12.85 0.66
CA ILE A 158 10.62 12.81 -0.67
C ILE A 158 10.85 14.20 -1.23
N VAL A 159 9.95 15.13 -0.97
CA VAL A 159 10.04 16.52 -1.45
C VAL A 159 10.86 17.43 -0.52
N SER A 160 11.37 16.90 0.60
CA SER A 160 12.24 17.66 1.51
C SER A 160 13.65 17.77 0.95
N PRO A 161 14.29 18.97 1.02
CA PRO A 161 15.71 19.11 0.68
C PRO A 161 16.63 18.18 1.49
N GLU A 162 16.20 17.81 2.70
CA GLU A 162 16.96 16.97 3.63
C GLU A 162 16.77 15.47 3.38
N PHE A 163 15.98 15.09 2.37
CA PHE A 163 15.65 13.67 2.13
C PHE A 163 16.90 12.81 1.97
N GLY A 164 17.88 13.27 1.16
CA GLY A 164 19.12 12.52 0.91
C GLY A 164 19.93 12.26 2.18
N GLU A 165 20.06 13.27 3.03
CA GLU A 165 20.77 13.16 4.32
C GLU A 165 20.05 12.20 5.27
N ARG A 166 18.73 12.34 5.40
CA ARG A 166 17.91 11.45 6.24
C ARG A 166 17.95 10.00 5.76
N TYR A 167 17.93 9.81 4.45
CA TYR A 167 18.09 8.49 3.84
C TYR A 167 19.48 7.90 4.15
N GLY A 168 20.55 8.69 4.01
CA GLY A 168 21.92 8.27 4.33
C GLY A 168 22.06 7.79 5.76
N ARG A 169 21.60 8.59 6.74
CA ARG A 169 21.59 8.20 8.18
C ARG A 169 20.82 6.92 8.44
N LEU A 170 19.66 6.74 7.82
CA LEU A 170 18.88 5.53 8.00
C LEU A 170 19.54 4.32 7.36
N LYS A 171 20.16 4.50 6.19
CA LYS A 171 20.95 3.46 5.52
C LYS A 171 22.10 2.97 6.39
N GLU A 172 22.89 3.89 6.98
CA GLU A 172 23.99 3.56 7.90
C GLU A 172 23.52 2.78 9.12
N LYS A 173 22.36 3.11 9.65
CA LYS A 173 21.74 2.36 10.76
C LYS A 173 21.36 0.94 10.38
N HIS A 174 21.04 0.69 9.11
CA HIS A 174 20.59 -0.60 8.59
C HIS A 174 21.75 -1.54 8.20
N LEU A 175 22.95 -1.00 8.00
CA LEU A 175 24.15 -1.74 7.58
C LEU A 175 25.02 -2.08 8.79
#